data_067d1a5e42e5c38caa1c32e2ad596105
#
_entry.id   067d1a5e42e5c38caa1c32e2ad596105
#
_cell.length_a   1.000
_cell.length_b   1.000
_cell.length_c   1.000
_cell.angle_alpha   90.00
_cell.angle_beta   90.00
_cell.angle_gamma   90.00
#
_symmetry.space_group_name_H-M   'P 1'
#
loop_
_entity.id
_entity.type
_entity.pdbx_description
1 polymer ?
#
loop_
_entity_poly.entity_id
_entity_poly.type
_entity_poly.pdbx_seq_one_letter_code
_entity_poly.pdbx_strand_id
1 'polypeptide(L)'
;KWSYPYFDLYLKDGAVYFWKMKKTIVDNALEKAAAAYKKAYELEPKDAEAKVAEGFKKIADAYKQDADNLYVMREFDPTADAFAAAYDVQNQAPLNKIDTVCCFNAGYLYTLTGKFDKGVKYLNDAIANGYESNGEAYYYLYHCYRAQKDFEKAKEALVTGLGKYPKNNQILEQLIVLYSETGEDPNTIIPYIQQGIANDPNNAELWAGLGTIYDKLGNTPEALKAFGKALELAPDEFTNNFNYSLMLIRQADLKTEEFNKKSFTSREERDAAMKEVDQAYVDILAPLEKAHVAK
;
A
#
# COMPACT_ATOMS: atom_id res chain seq x y z
N LYS A 1 33.15 -28.45 11.31
CA LYS A 1 33.95 -27.21 11.27
C LYS A 1 33.62 -26.48 9.99
N TRP A 2 32.80 -25.42 10.11
CA TRP A 2 32.54 -24.50 9.02
C TRP A 2 33.78 -23.59 8.94
N SER A 3 34.63 -23.75 7.95
CA SER A 3 35.62 -22.74 7.62
C SER A 3 34.93 -21.77 6.68
N TYR A 4 34.81 -20.54 7.10
CA TYR A 4 34.46 -19.42 6.23
C TYR A 4 35.74 -19.04 5.45
N PRO A 5 35.91 -19.44 4.21
CA PRO A 5 37.06 -19.03 3.45
C PRO A 5 36.69 -17.85 2.57
N TYR A 6 37.17 -16.71 2.89
CA TYR A 6 37.24 -15.52 2.04
C TYR A 6 35.89 -14.79 1.79
N PHE A 7 35.70 -13.75 2.60
CA PHE A 7 34.73 -12.69 2.33
C PHE A 7 35.39 -11.61 1.48
N ASP A 8 34.71 -11.13 0.43
CA ASP A 8 35.03 -9.82 -0.13
C ASP A 8 34.54 -8.74 0.83
N LEU A 9 35.43 -7.87 1.24
CA LEU A 9 35.07 -6.67 2.00
C LEU A 9 34.56 -5.62 1.02
N TYR A 10 33.37 -5.15 1.28
CA TYR A 10 32.74 -4.08 0.49
C TYR A 10 32.61 -2.84 1.34
N LEU A 11 33.11 -1.69 0.84
CA LEU A 11 32.98 -0.38 1.49
C LEU A 11 31.85 0.38 0.80
N LYS A 12 30.81 0.71 1.53
CA LYS A 12 29.72 1.55 1.08
C LYS A 12 29.38 2.55 2.18
N ASP A 13 29.29 3.84 1.83
CA ASP A 13 28.94 4.93 2.75
C ASP A 13 29.81 4.98 4.03
N GLY A 14 31.10 4.59 3.92
CA GLY A 14 32.03 4.56 5.03
C GLY A 14 31.89 3.38 5.98
N ALA A 15 30.96 2.46 5.74
CA ALA A 15 30.82 1.22 6.50
C ALA A 15 31.41 0.02 5.73
N VAL A 16 32.02 -0.90 6.47
CA VAL A 16 32.59 -2.14 5.92
C VAL A 16 31.53 -3.24 6.02
N TYR A 17 31.13 -3.78 4.88
CA TYR A 17 30.22 -4.91 4.79
C TYR A 17 30.97 -6.17 4.36
N PHE A 18 30.65 -7.31 4.95
CA PHE A 18 31.11 -8.61 4.51
C PHE A 18 30.26 -9.07 3.33
N TRP A 19 30.82 -9.04 2.13
CA TRP A 19 30.09 -9.39 0.93
C TRP A 19 30.73 -10.52 0.17
N LYS A 20 29.89 -11.45 -0.20
CA LYS A 20 30.11 -12.54 -1.13
C LYS A 20 31.24 -13.51 -0.75
N MET A 21 30.85 -14.69 -0.35
CA MET A 21 31.78 -15.82 -0.36
C MET A 21 32.36 -16.00 -1.78
N LYS A 22 33.63 -15.76 -1.97
CA LYS A 22 34.29 -15.90 -3.26
C LYS A 22 34.32 -17.33 -3.79
N LYS A 23 34.23 -18.31 -2.91
CA LYS A 23 34.18 -19.73 -3.24
C LYS A 23 33.38 -20.48 -2.19
N THR A 24 32.18 -20.92 -2.54
CA THR A 24 31.57 -22.04 -1.86
C THR A 24 32.26 -23.31 -2.33
N ILE A 25 32.60 -24.22 -1.40
CA ILE A 25 33.12 -25.55 -1.75
C ILE A 25 32.13 -26.30 -2.62
N VAL A 26 30.83 -25.97 -2.47
CA VAL A 26 29.72 -26.52 -3.23
C VAL A 26 28.74 -25.40 -3.56
N ASP A 27 28.44 -25.18 -4.83
CA ASP A 27 27.38 -24.24 -5.22
C ASP A 27 26.04 -24.67 -4.63
N ASN A 28 25.25 -23.69 -4.16
CA ASN A 28 23.96 -23.89 -3.50
C ASN A 28 24.05 -24.82 -2.26
N ALA A 29 25.09 -24.62 -1.44
CA ALA A 29 25.38 -25.51 -0.30
C ALA A 29 24.22 -25.62 0.69
N LEU A 30 23.51 -24.52 1.00
CA LEU A 30 22.37 -24.53 1.91
C LEU A 30 21.18 -25.32 1.34
N GLU A 31 20.88 -25.13 0.06
CA GLU A 31 19.81 -25.87 -0.63
C GLU A 31 20.10 -27.37 -0.66
N LYS A 32 21.33 -27.77 -1.01
CA LYS A 32 21.75 -29.18 -1.00
C LYS A 32 21.73 -29.77 0.40
N ALA A 33 22.14 -29.01 1.41
CA ALA A 33 22.04 -29.45 2.80
C ALA A 33 20.59 -29.65 3.24
N ALA A 34 19.69 -28.74 2.89
CA ALA A 34 18.26 -28.87 3.17
C ALA A 34 17.67 -30.12 2.48
N ALA A 35 17.99 -30.33 1.21
CA ALA A 35 17.57 -31.53 0.47
C ALA A 35 18.10 -32.83 1.10
N ALA A 36 19.36 -32.86 1.54
CA ALA A 36 19.94 -34.02 2.21
C ALA A 36 19.28 -34.29 3.57
N TYR A 37 19.01 -33.28 4.38
CA TYR A 37 18.26 -33.44 5.63
C TYR A 37 16.82 -33.94 5.41
N LYS A 38 16.13 -33.37 4.43
CA LYS A 38 14.80 -33.83 4.03
C LYS A 38 14.82 -35.32 3.66
N LYS A 39 15.79 -35.72 2.83
CA LYS A 39 15.95 -37.13 2.43
C LYS A 39 16.24 -38.04 3.60
N ALA A 40 17.08 -37.63 4.55
CA ALA A 40 17.34 -38.37 5.76
C ALA A 40 16.08 -38.58 6.61
N TYR A 41 15.25 -37.55 6.75
CA TYR A 41 14.00 -37.64 7.48
C TYR A 41 12.98 -38.56 6.79
N GLU A 42 12.89 -38.51 5.46
CA GLU A 42 12.02 -39.41 4.68
C GLU A 42 12.39 -40.88 4.83
N LEU A 43 13.70 -41.17 5.00
CA LEU A 43 14.18 -42.56 5.15
C LEU A 43 14.01 -43.13 6.57
N GLU A 44 14.36 -42.33 7.59
CA GLU A 44 14.36 -42.75 8.99
C GLU A 44 13.75 -41.66 9.89
N PRO A 45 12.42 -41.42 9.83
CA PRO A 45 11.79 -40.30 10.52
C PRO A 45 12.07 -40.24 12.02
N LYS A 46 11.98 -41.40 12.71
CA LYS A 46 12.14 -41.47 14.18
C LYS A 46 13.56 -41.16 14.64
N ASP A 47 14.57 -41.68 13.93
CA ASP A 47 15.98 -41.55 14.34
C ASP A 47 16.61 -40.22 13.86
N ALA A 48 16.07 -39.68 12.77
CA ALA A 48 16.59 -38.45 12.16
C ALA A 48 15.92 -37.15 12.68
N GLU A 49 14.73 -37.23 13.29
CA GLU A 49 13.88 -36.10 13.65
C GLU A 49 14.63 -34.95 14.32
N ALA A 50 15.27 -35.21 15.44
CA ALA A 50 15.98 -34.16 16.21
C ALA A 50 17.12 -33.52 15.43
N LYS A 51 17.91 -34.34 14.70
CA LYS A 51 19.05 -33.84 13.91
C LYS A 51 18.61 -33.06 12.69
N VAL A 52 17.52 -33.48 12.05
CA VAL A 52 16.96 -32.77 10.89
C VAL A 52 16.32 -31.46 11.31
N ALA A 53 15.56 -31.42 12.41
CA ALA A 53 15.00 -30.21 12.97
C ALA A 53 16.11 -29.18 13.31
N GLU A 54 17.19 -29.62 13.97
CA GLU A 54 18.34 -28.78 14.27
C GLU A 54 19.04 -28.28 12.98
N GLY A 55 19.19 -29.19 11.99
CA GLY A 55 19.77 -28.87 10.68
C GLY A 55 18.96 -27.82 9.94
N PHE A 56 17.65 -27.99 9.86
CA PHE A 56 16.75 -27.02 9.23
C PHE A 56 16.79 -25.66 9.93
N LYS A 57 16.82 -25.63 11.26
CA LYS A 57 16.98 -24.39 12.01
C LYS A 57 18.28 -23.66 11.63
N LYS A 58 19.42 -24.36 11.60
CA LYS A 58 20.72 -23.78 11.22
C LYS A 58 20.73 -23.25 9.78
N ILE A 59 20.11 -23.98 8.86
CA ILE A 59 20.00 -23.56 7.46
C ILE A 59 19.11 -22.32 7.34
N ALA A 60 17.98 -22.29 8.03
CA ALA A 60 17.10 -21.12 8.03
C ALA A 60 17.76 -19.88 8.63
N ASP A 61 18.51 -20.06 9.75
CA ASP A 61 19.25 -18.96 10.36
C ASP A 61 20.35 -18.43 9.43
N ALA A 62 21.02 -19.31 8.65
CA ALA A 62 21.99 -18.91 7.63
C ALA A 62 21.33 -18.13 6.48
N TYR A 63 20.18 -18.56 5.97
CA TYR A 63 19.44 -17.83 4.95
C TYR A 63 18.97 -16.44 5.45
N LYS A 64 18.52 -16.33 6.71
CA LYS A 64 18.17 -15.03 7.30
C LYS A 64 19.38 -14.09 7.36
N GLN A 65 20.51 -14.59 7.79
CA GLN A 65 21.76 -13.80 7.82
C GLN A 65 22.17 -13.34 6.41
N ASP A 66 22.01 -14.21 5.41
CA ASP A 66 22.26 -13.84 4.02
C ASP A 66 21.26 -12.78 3.55
N ALA A 67 19.97 -12.92 3.91
CA ALA A 67 18.95 -11.93 3.59
C ALA A 67 19.27 -10.56 4.19
N ASP A 68 19.65 -10.48 5.46
CA ASP A 68 20.02 -9.23 6.13
C ASP A 68 21.20 -8.56 5.43
N ASN A 69 22.23 -9.32 5.08
CA ASN A 69 23.40 -8.80 4.36
C ASN A 69 23.02 -8.29 2.96
N LEU A 70 22.24 -9.06 2.21
CA LEU A 70 21.78 -8.72 0.87
C LEU A 70 20.87 -7.48 0.87
N TYR A 71 20.00 -7.35 1.87
CA TYR A 71 19.13 -6.18 2.04
C TYR A 71 19.91 -4.89 2.23
N VAL A 72 20.91 -4.90 3.11
CA VAL A 72 21.82 -3.75 3.33
C VAL A 72 22.51 -3.33 2.03
N MET A 73 22.79 -4.28 1.15
CA MET A 73 23.42 -4.03 -0.15
C MET A 73 22.43 -3.63 -1.24
N ARG A 74 21.12 -3.58 -0.93
CA ARG A 74 20.02 -3.30 -1.86
C ARG A 74 19.91 -4.33 -2.99
N GLU A 75 20.33 -5.55 -2.75
CA GLU A 75 20.15 -6.70 -3.63
C GLU A 75 18.80 -7.36 -3.34
N PHE A 76 17.70 -6.66 -3.68
CA PHE A 76 16.34 -7.02 -3.23
C PHE A 76 15.84 -8.37 -3.75
N ASP A 77 16.18 -8.74 -4.98
CA ASP A 77 15.82 -10.04 -5.55
C ASP A 77 16.41 -11.22 -4.79
N PRO A 78 17.76 -11.28 -4.62
CA PRO A 78 18.37 -12.33 -3.80
C PRO A 78 17.93 -12.28 -2.34
N THR A 79 17.63 -11.11 -1.79
CA THR A 79 17.08 -10.96 -0.44
C THR A 79 15.73 -11.66 -0.31
N ALA A 80 14.83 -11.43 -1.29
CA ALA A 80 13.53 -12.09 -1.33
C ALA A 80 13.67 -13.62 -1.40
N ASP A 81 14.56 -14.11 -2.29
CA ASP A 81 14.83 -15.54 -2.43
C ASP A 81 15.39 -16.14 -1.13
N ALA A 82 16.25 -15.41 -0.39
CA ALA A 82 16.81 -15.85 0.89
C ALA A 82 15.74 -15.92 2.01
N PHE A 83 14.87 -14.90 2.16
CA PHE A 83 13.76 -14.97 3.11
C PHE A 83 12.77 -16.09 2.77
N ALA A 84 12.46 -16.28 1.48
CA ALA A 84 11.62 -17.36 1.02
C ALA A 84 12.21 -18.73 1.37
N ALA A 85 13.51 -18.93 1.12
CA ALA A 85 14.21 -20.18 1.45
C ALA A 85 14.24 -20.41 2.97
N ALA A 86 14.44 -19.38 3.78
CA ALA A 86 14.38 -19.48 5.24
C ALA A 86 12.99 -19.95 5.71
N TYR A 87 11.92 -19.35 5.16
CA TYR A 87 10.55 -19.76 5.46
C TYR A 87 10.26 -21.19 5.00
N ASP A 88 10.57 -21.51 3.74
CA ASP A 88 10.27 -22.82 3.15
C ASP A 88 10.99 -23.96 3.88
N VAL A 89 12.23 -23.75 4.36
CA VAL A 89 12.96 -24.74 5.15
C VAL A 89 12.34 -24.92 6.54
N GLN A 90 11.95 -23.84 7.21
CA GLN A 90 11.33 -23.90 8.53
C GLN A 90 9.94 -24.55 8.51
N ASN A 91 9.20 -24.37 7.42
CA ASN A 91 7.84 -24.93 7.26
C ASN A 91 7.83 -26.42 6.88
N GLN A 92 8.99 -27.05 6.73
CA GLN A 92 9.08 -28.48 6.46
C GLN A 92 9.08 -29.33 7.73
N ALA A 93 8.53 -30.55 7.63
CA ALA A 93 8.67 -31.55 8.67
C ALA A 93 10.16 -31.98 8.82
N PRO A 94 10.64 -32.23 10.01
CA PRO A 94 9.90 -32.29 11.28
C PRO A 94 9.79 -30.94 12.00
N LEU A 95 10.38 -29.86 11.48
CA LEU A 95 10.42 -28.57 12.19
C LEU A 95 9.04 -27.91 12.25
N ASN A 96 8.29 -27.94 11.15
CA ASN A 96 6.93 -27.40 11.01
C ASN A 96 6.73 -26.03 11.67
N LYS A 97 7.75 -25.18 11.58
CA LYS A 97 7.76 -23.85 12.17
C LYS A 97 7.38 -22.83 11.13
N ILE A 98 6.36 -22.04 11.42
CA ILE A 98 5.93 -20.95 10.56
C ILE A 98 6.57 -19.66 11.05
N ASP A 99 7.39 -19.05 10.20
CA ASP A 99 8.00 -17.73 10.42
C ASP A 99 7.29 -16.71 9.54
N THR A 100 6.22 -16.12 10.09
CA THR A 100 5.38 -15.16 9.36
C THR A 100 6.13 -13.90 8.94
N VAL A 101 7.19 -13.51 9.66
CA VAL A 101 8.02 -12.35 9.31
C VAL A 101 8.87 -12.65 8.08
N CYS A 102 9.53 -13.82 8.03
CA CYS A 102 10.26 -14.23 6.82
C CYS A 102 9.33 -14.35 5.62
N CYS A 103 8.14 -14.90 5.83
CA CYS A 103 7.12 -15.06 4.82
C CYS A 103 6.69 -13.70 4.26
N PHE A 104 6.35 -12.76 5.15
CA PHE A 104 5.99 -11.40 4.76
C PHE A 104 7.14 -10.67 4.03
N ASN A 105 8.36 -10.73 4.56
CA ASN A 105 9.52 -10.07 3.94
C ASN A 105 9.79 -10.59 2.53
N ALA A 106 9.68 -11.91 2.31
CA ALA A 106 9.78 -12.49 0.98
C ALA A 106 8.70 -11.94 0.04
N GLY A 107 7.43 -11.94 0.47
CA GLY A 107 6.30 -11.44 -0.29
C GLY A 107 6.42 -9.96 -0.63
N TYR A 108 6.76 -9.13 0.34
CA TYR A 108 7.04 -7.71 0.18
C TYR A 108 8.11 -7.44 -0.87
N LEU A 109 9.28 -8.08 -0.74
CA LEU A 109 10.41 -7.88 -1.66
C LEU A 109 10.11 -8.40 -3.07
N TYR A 110 9.41 -9.53 -3.20
CA TYR A 110 8.95 -9.99 -4.51
C TYR A 110 7.97 -9.00 -5.16
N THR A 111 7.14 -8.32 -4.38
CA THR A 111 6.28 -7.25 -4.89
C THR A 111 7.12 -6.09 -5.43
N LEU A 112 8.13 -5.64 -4.69
CA LEU A 112 9.03 -4.56 -5.10
C LEU A 112 9.85 -4.89 -6.35
N THR A 113 10.20 -6.16 -6.54
CA THR A 113 11.03 -6.60 -7.67
C THR A 113 10.21 -7.12 -8.86
N GLY A 114 8.88 -6.99 -8.81
CA GLY A 114 7.98 -7.33 -9.91
C GLY A 114 7.71 -8.83 -10.07
N LYS A 115 8.10 -9.66 -9.11
CA LYS A 115 7.81 -11.10 -9.09
C LYS A 115 6.45 -11.37 -8.41
N PHE A 116 5.39 -10.82 -8.99
CA PHE A 116 4.07 -10.72 -8.35
C PHE A 116 3.47 -12.08 -7.98
N ASP A 117 3.64 -13.13 -8.78
CA ASP A 117 3.12 -14.48 -8.44
C ASP A 117 3.75 -15.01 -7.14
N LYS A 118 5.07 -14.83 -6.98
CA LYS A 118 5.76 -15.18 -5.74
C LYS A 118 5.30 -14.26 -4.60
N GLY A 119 5.15 -12.96 -4.87
CA GLY A 119 4.61 -11.98 -3.92
C GLY A 119 3.26 -12.42 -3.36
N VAL A 120 2.31 -12.76 -4.25
CA VAL A 120 0.97 -13.27 -3.87
C VAL A 120 1.07 -14.51 -3.00
N LYS A 121 1.91 -15.49 -3.38
CA LYS A 121 2.08 -16.73 -2.60
C LYS A 121 2.46 -16.41 -1.15
N TYR A 122 3.59 -15.72 -0.97
CA TYR A 122 4.14 -15.50 0.37
C TYR A 122 3.33 -14.52 1.21
N LEU A 123 2.69 -13.50 0.60
CA LEU A 123 1.79 -12.59 1.33
C LEU A 123 0.53 -13.32 1.81
N ASN A 124 -0.08 -14.18 0.97
CA ASN A 124 -1.20 -15.00 1.40
C ASN A 124 -0.82 -15.98 2.51
N ASP A 125 0.35 -16.63 2.41
CA ASP A 125 0.85 -17.51 3.46
C ASP A 125 1.07 -16.72 4.77
N ALA A 126 1.61 -15.51 4.71
CA ALA A 126 1.78 -14.66 5.88
C ALA A 126 0.42 -14.29 6.54
N ILE A 127 -0.56 -13.89 5.73
CA ILE A 127 -1.92 -13.55 6.19
C ILE A 127 -2.60 -14.78 6.82
N ALA A 128 -2.55 -15.94 6.15
CA ALA A 128 -3.18 -17.17 6.60
C ALA A 128 -2.60 -17.66 7.94
N ASN A 129 -1.34 -17.36 8.19
CA ASN A 129 -0.64 -17.74 9.42
C ASN A 129 -0.56 -16.62 10.46
N GLY A 130 -1.38 -15.59 10.32
CA GLY A 130 -1.58 -14.57 11.35
C GLY A 130 -0.47 -13.52 11.43
N TYR A 131 0.18 -13.19 10.31
CA TYR A 131 1.05 -12.03 10.29
C TYR A 131 0.26 -10.74 10.57
N GLU A 132 0.61 -10.07 11.65
CA GLU A 132 -0.06 -8.85 12.10
C GLU A 132 0.91 -7.67 12.08
N SER A 133 0.74 -6.77 11.11
CA SER A 133 1.46 -5.52 10.99
C SER A 133 0.56 -4.50 10.30
N ASN A 134 -0.42 -4.02 11.05
CA ASN A 134 -1.35 -2.94 10.64
C ASN A 134 -1.87 -3.06 9.19
N GLY A 135 -1.97 -4.28 8.65
CA GLY A 135 -2.52 -4.53 7.30
C GLY A 135 -1.54 -4.43 6.14
N GLU A 136 -0.23 -4.28 6.39
CA GLU A 136 0.79 -4.16 5.33
C GLU A 136 0.74 -5.32 4.32
N ALA A 137 0.50 -6.56 4.78
CA ALA A 137 0.41 -7.71 3.89
C ALA A 137 -0.73 -7.57 2.87
N TYR A 138 -1.88 -7.01 3.27
CA TYR A 138 -3.00 -6.74 2.37
C TYR A 138 -2.69 -5.61 1.39
N TYR A 139 -1.97 -4.58 1.83
CA TYR A 139 -1.51 -3.48 1.00
C TYR A 139 -0.59 -3.98 -0.13
N TYR A 140 0.42 -4.81 0.18
CA TYR A 140 1.30 -5.37 -0.85
C TYR A 140 0.61 -6.42 -1.72
N LEU A 141 -0.33 -7.19 -1.18
CA LEU A 141 -1.15 -8.12 -1.94
C LEU A 141 -2.00 -7.38 -3.00
N TYR A 142 -2.60 -6.24 -2.63
CA TYR A 142 -3.25 -5.34 -3.58
C TYR A 142 -2.30 -4.92 -4.71
N HIS A 143 -1.07 -4.50 -4.40
CA HIS A 143 -0.10 -4.10 -5.43
C HIS A 143 0.25 -5.24 -6.38
N CYS A 144 0.38 -6.47 -5.89
CA CYS A 144 0.58 -7.64 -6.73
C CYS A 144 -0.59 -7.84 -7.69
N TYR A 145 -1.82 -7.87 -7.20
CA TYR A 145 -3.00 -8.10 -8.03
C TYR A 145 -3.26 -6.94 -9.01
N ARG A 146 -3.05 -5.70 -8.58
CA ARG A 146 -3.16 -4.53 -9.47
C ARG A 146 -2.16 -4.61 -10.62
N ALA A 147 -0.91 -4.99 -10.37
CA ALA A 147 0.10 -5.18 -11.40
C ALA A 147 -0.25 -6.31 -12.39
N GLN A 148 -0.91 -7.36 -11.91
CA GLN A 148 -1.46 -8.44 -12.71
C GLN A 148 -2.77 -8.07 -13.43
N LYS A 149 -3.32 -6.85 -13.18
CA LYS A 149 -4.61 -6.36 -13.69
C LYS A 149 -5.81 -7.17 -13.17
N ASP A 150 -5.65 -7.90 -12.09
CA ASP A 150 -6.75 -8.60 -11.38
C ASP A 150 -7.38 -7.63 -10.37
N PHE A 151 -8.18 -6.68 -10.87
CA PHE A 151 -8.77 -5.61 -10.06
C PHE A 151 -9.77 -6.13 -9.03
N GLU A 152 -10.43 -7.25 -9.29
CA GLU A 152 -11.36 -7.86 -8.33
C GLU A 152 -10.61 -8.36 -7.10
N LYS A 153 -9.51 -9.11 -7.27
CA LYS A 153 -8.70 -9.57 -6.14
C LYS A 153 -7.96 -8.41 -5.48
N ALA A 154 -7.55 -7.39 -6.24
CA ALA A 154 -6.97 -6.19 -5.69
C ALA A 154 -7.94 -5.49 -4.71
N LYS A 155 -9.22 -5.35 -5.12
CA LYS A 155 -10.29 -4.81 -4.28
C LYS A 155 -10.55 -5.68 -3.04
N GLU A 156 -10.68 -7.00 -3.24
CA GLU A 156 -10.90 -7.95 -2.15
C GLU A 156 -9.80 -7.85 -1.08
N ALA A 157 -8.54 -7.75 -1.49
CA ALA A 157 -7.42 -7.58 -0.58
C ALA A 157 -7.55 -6.29 0.26
N LEU A 158 -7.87 -5.15 -0.37
CA LEU A 158 -8.03 -3.87 0.34
C LEU A 158 -9.26 -3.90 1.27
N VAL A 159 -10.42 -4.39 0.81
CA VAL A 159 -11.64 -4.45 1.63
C VAL A 159 -11.44 -5.36 2.84
N THR A 160 -10.82 -6.53 2.63
CA THR A 160 -10.52 -7.47 3.73
C THR A 160 -9.52 -6.86 4.71
N GLY A 161 -8.47 -6.23 4.19
CA GLY A 161 -7.47 -5.53 4.99
C GLY A 161 -8.07 -4.40 5.83
N LEU A 162 -8.92 -3.56 5.22
CA LEU A 162 -9.60 -2.47 5.92
C LEU A 162 -10.60 -2.98 6.97
N GLY A 163 -11.31 -4.08 6.68
CA GLY A 163 -12.19 -4.72 7.65
C GLY A 163 -11.45 -5.20 8.90
N LYS A 164 -10.23 -5.72 8.74
CA LYS A 164 -9.38 -6.17 9.85
C LYS A 164 -8.62 -5.01 10.52
N TYR A 165 -8.21 -4.02 9.75
CA TYR A 165 -7.43 -2.85 10.20
C TYR A 165 -8.14 -1.54 9.80
N PRO A 166 -9.27 -1.20 10.43
CA PRO A 166 -10.14 -0.09 10.00
C PRO A 166 -9.52 1.30 10.17
N LYS A 167 -8.38 1.41 10.85
CA LYS A 167 -7.61 2.65 11.01
C LYS A 167 -6.43 2.77 10.04
N ASN A 168 -6.26 1.83 9.13
CA ASN A 168 -5.19 1.90 8.15
C ASN A 168 -5.58 2.82 7.00
N ASN A 169 -5.14 4.08 7.08
CA ASN A 169 -5.42 5.09 6.04
C ASN A 169 -4.80 4.72 4.70
N GLN A 170 -3.64 4.07 4.69
CA GLN A 170 -2.95 3.67 3.46
C GLN A 170 -3.79 2.67 2.63
N ILE A 171 -4.42 1.68 3.28
CA ILE A 171 -5.34 0.76 2.61
C ILE A 171 -6.56 1.51 2.08
N LEU A 172 -7.12 2.42 2.88
CA LEU A 172 -8.29 3.21 2.50
C LEU A 172 -8.02 4.11 1.30
N GLU A 173 -6.88 4.79 1.27
CA GLU A 173 -6.44 5.63 0.15
C GLU A 173 -6.32 4.81 -1.14
N GLN A 174 -5.69 3.62 -1.08
CA GLN A 174 -5.60 2.74 -2.25
C GLN A 174 -6.98 2.23 -2.71
N LEU A 175 -7.90 2.00 -1.79
CA LEU A 175 -9.27 1.62 -2.13
C LEU A 175 -9.98 2.75 -2.89
N ILE A 176 -9.83 4.01 -2.46
CA ILE A 176 -10.36 5.19 -3.15
C ILE A 176 -9.80 5.29 -4.57
N VAL A 177 -8.48 5.14 -4.71
CA VAL A 177 -7.80 5.18 -6.02
C VAL A 177 -8.34 4.08 -6.93
N LEU A 178 -8.44 2.85 -6.43
CA LEU A 178 -8.91 1.69 -7.20
C LEU A 178 -10.34 1.89 -7.71
N TYR A 179 -11.26 2.33 -6.85
CA TYR A 179 -12.66 2.62 -7.27
C TYR A 179 -12.71 3.73 -8.32
N SER A 180 -11.82 4.71 -8.21
CA SER A 180 -11.71 5.78 -9.21
C SER A 180 -11.22 5.28 -10.56
N GLU A 181 -10.34 4.29 -10.58
CA GLU A 181 -9.77 3.69 -11.80
C GLU A 181 -10.72 2.69 -12.47
N THR A 182 -11.44 1.90 -11.69
CA THR A 182 -12.30 0.83 -12.21
C THR A 182 -13.68 1.32 -12.66
N GLY A 183 -14.05 2.55 -12.29
CA GLY A 183 -15.36 3.14 -12.67
C GLY A 183 -16.55 2.49 -11.97
N GLU A 184 -16.32 1.83 -10.83
CA GLU A 184 -17.39 1.29 -9.99
C GLU A 184 -18.29 2.38 -9.42
N ASP A 185 -19.47 2.01 -8.91
CA ASP A 185 -20.40 2.96 -8.28
C ASP A 185 -19.72 3.68 -7.12
N PRO A 186 -19.50 5.01 -7.24
CA PRO A 186 -18.84 5.79 -6.21
C PRO A 186 -19.53 5.73 -4.84
N ASN A 187 -20.83 5.42 -4.79
CA ASN A 187 -21.59 5.31 -3.54
C ASN A 187 -21.08 4.18 -2.64
N THR A 188 -20.49 3.15 -3.21
CA THR A 188 -20.03 1.97 -2.45
C THR A 188 -18.82 2.27 -1.58
N ILE A 189 -18.03 3.29 -1.89
CA ILE A 189 -16.82 3.65 -1.13
C ILE A 189 -17.07 4.70 -0.03
N ILE A 190 -18.15 5.48 -0.14
CA ILE A 190 -18.45 6.57 0.81
C ILE A 190 -18.42 6.09 2.27
N PRO A 191 -19.06 4.95 2.66
CA PRO A 191 -19.02 4.47 4.03
C PRO A 191 -17.60 4.21 4.57
N TYR A 192 -16.69 3.69 3.72
CA TYR A 192 -15.31 3.43 4.11
C TYR A 192 -14.53 4.73 4.34
N ILE A 193 -14.72 5.73 3.46
CA ILE A 193 -14.08 7.05 3.63
C ILE A 193 -14.61 7.73 4.90
N GLN A 194 -15.92 7.71 5.12
CA GLN A 194 -16.53 8.28 6.32
C GLN A 194 -16.03 7.60 7.61
N GLN A 195 -15.83 6.28 7.58
CA GLN A 195 -15.20 5.55 8.69
C GLN A 195 -13.74 5.99 8.91
N GLY A 196 -12.98 6.18 7.84
CA GLY A 196 -11.61 6.72 7.92
C GLY A 196 -11.57 8.12 8.53
N ILE A 197 -12.46 9.00 8.08
CA ILE A 197 -12.61 10.36 8.65
C ILE A 197 -13.01 10.31 10.13
N ALA A 198 -13.88 9.39 10.54
CA ALA A 198 -14.25 9.22 11.94
C ALA A 198 -13.07 8.75 12.80
N ASN A 199 -12.16 7.95 12.22
CA ASN A 199 -10.94 7.49 12.90
C ASN A 199 -9.85 8.59 12.96
N ASP A 200 -9.72 9.38 11.90
CA ASP A 200 -8.76 10.48 11.78
C ASP A 200 -9.42 11.71 11.12
N PRO A 201 -10.11 12.56 11.90
CA PRO A 201 -10.81 13.73 11.38
C PRO A 201 -9.90 14.81 10.77
N ASN A 202 -8.59 14.74 11.06
CA ASN A 202 -7.60 15.72 10.60
C ASN A 202 -6.85 15.26 9.33
N ASN A 203 -7.21 14.13 8.75
CA ASN A 203 -6.62 13.67 7.51
C ASN A 203 -7.23 14.40 6.31
N ALA A 204 -6.50 15.37 5.76
CA ALA A 204 -6.93 16.18 4.63
C ALA A 204 -7.16 15.33 3.36
N GLU A 205 -6.40 14.25 3.17
CA GLU A 205 -6.49 13.37 2.00
C GLU A 205 -7.82 12.61 1.96
N LEU A 206 -8.32 12.15 3.13
CA LEU A 206 -9.62 11.50 3.21
C LEU A 206 -10.77 12.45 2.89
N TRP A 207 -10.68 13.71 3.36
CA TRP A 207 -11.66 14.73 3.02
C TRP A 207 -11.61 15.08 1.52
N ALA A 208 -10.43 15.20 0.93
CA ALA A 208 -10.24 15.41 -0.51
C ALA A 208 -10.79 14.22 -1.33
N GLY A 209 -10.53 13.00 -0.88
CA GLY A 209 -11.09 11.77 -1.46
C GLY A 209 -12.61 11.77 -1.44
N LEU A 210 -13.22 12.11 -0.31
CA LEU A 210 -14.68 12.23 -0.19
C LEU A 210 -15.24 13.29 -1.15
N GLY A 211 -14.57 14.44 -1.26
CA GLY A 211 -14.92 15.48 -2.22
C GLY A 211 -14.90 15.00 -3.66
N THR A 212 -13.86 14.24 -4.03
CA THR A 212 -13.72 13.64 -5.37
C THR A 212 -14.85 12.67 -5.68
N ILE A 213 -15.28 11.87 -4.71
CA ILE A 213 -16.40 10.93 -4.89
C ILE A 213 -17.71 11.70 -5.08
N TYR A 214 -17.99 12.71 -4.26
CA TYR A 214 -19.18 13.52 -4.42
C TYR A 214 -19.18 14.31 -5.73
N ASP A 215 -18.01 14.79 -6.21
CA ASP A 215 -17.90 15.41 -7.52
C ASP A 215 -18.26 14.43 -8.65
N LYS A 216 -17.74 13.23 -8.63
CA LYS A 216 -18.11 12.17 -9.60
C LYS A 216 -19.60 11.84 -9.59
N LEU A 217 -20.26 11.94 -8.45
CA LEU A 217 -21.71 11.77 -8.30
C LEU A 217 -22.51 13.01 -8.74
N GLY A 218 -21.85 14.11 -9.10
CA GLY A 218 -22.50 15.38 -9.44
C GLY A 218 -23.10 16.12 -8.22
N ASN A 219 -22.75 15.66 -7.00
CA ASN A 219 -23.22 16.28 -5.77
C ASN A 219 -22.30 17.45 -5.37
N THR A 220 -22.39 18.54 -6.10
CA THR A 220 -21.55 19.74 -5.89
C THR A 220 -21.60 20.29 -4.46
N PRO A 221 -22.76 20.36 -3.75
CA PRO A 221 -22.80 20.87 -2.38
C PRO A 221 -21.96 20.04 -1.39
N GLU A 222 -22.05 18.71 -1.46
CA GLU A 222 -21.30 17.83 -0.56
C GLU A 222 -19.80 17.79 -0.96
N ALA A 223 -19.50 17.87 -2.26
CA ALA A 223 -18.12 18.00 -2.74
C ALA A 223 -17.47 19.28 -2.21
N LEU A 224 -18.16 20.42 -2.27
CA LEU A 224 -17.67 21.70 -1.70
C LEU A 224 -17.38 21.59 -0.21
N LYS A 225 -18.26 20.97 0.58
CA LYS A 225 -18.04 20.80 2.02
C LYS A 225 -16.79 19.95 2.28
N ALA A 226 -16.65 18.86 1.56
CA ALA A 226 -15.53 17.93 1.75
C ALA A 226 -14.19 18.57 1.31
N PHE A 227 -14.12 19.17 0.13
CA PHE A 227 -12.91 19.89 -0.31
C PHE A 227 -12.61 21.13 0.55
N GLY A 228 -13.63 21.84 1.02
CA GLY A 228 -13.47 22.95 1.97
C GLY A 228 -12.80 22.47 3.25
N LYS A 229 -13.20 21.30 3.76
CA LYS A 229 -12.57 20.71 4.94
C LYS A 229 -11.12 20.26 4.69
N ALA A 230 -10.86 19.66 3.54
CA ALA A 230 -9.48 19.35 3.11
C ALA A 230 -8.61 20.60 3.04
N LEU A 231 -9.14 21.69 2.50
CA LEU A 231 -8.45 22.97 2.40
C LEU A 231 -8.19 23.62 3.77
N GLU A 232 -9.13 23.53 4.72
CA GLU A 232 -8.91 23.99 6.10
C GLU A 232 -7.75 23.26 6.79
N LEU A 233 -7.63 21.97 6.53
CA LEU A 233 -6.61 21.12 7.13
C LEU A 233 -5.23 21.24 6.47
N ALA A 234 -5.20 21.49 5.16
CA ALA A 234 -3.98 21.65 4.37
C ALA A 234 -4.13 22.84 3.40
N PRO A 235 -4.03 24.09 3.90
CA PRO A 235 -4.36 25.29 3.13
C PRO A 235 -3.37 25.64 2.03
N ASP A 236 -2.14 25.14 2.08
CA ASP A 236 -1.08 25.43 1.12
C ASP A 236 -0.91 24.30 0.08
N GLU A 237 -1.75 23.27 0.15
CA GLU A 237 -1.67 22.15 -0.78
C GLU A 237 -2.38 22.52 -2.09
N PHE A 238 -1.64 22.38 -3.23
CA PHE A 238 -2.13 22.75 -4.57
C PHE A 238 -3.44 22.06 -4.91
N THR A 239 -3.51 20.75 -4.73
CA THR A 239 -4.66 19.91 -5.15
C THR A 239 -5.93 20.31 -4.41
N ASN A 240 -5.83 20.62 -3.11
CA ASN A 240 -6.97 21.06 -2.31
C ASN A 240 -7.50 22.42 -2.79
N ASN A 241 -6.62 23.38 -3.00
CA ASN A 241 -7.00 24.70 -3.51
C ASN A 241 -7.62 24.59 -4.91
N PHE A 242 -7.03 23.79 -5.79
CA PHE A 242 -7.50 23.59 -7.16
C PHE A 242 -8.87 22.93 -7.20
N ASN A 243 -9.06 21.82 -6.51
CA ASN A 243 -10.33 21.07 -6.50
C ASN A 243 -11.46 21.91 -5.87
N TYR A 244 -11.16 22.62 -4.78
CA TYR A 244 -12.13 23.52 -4.16
C TYR A 244 -12.56 24.63 -5.13
N SER A 245 -11.60 25.24 -5.85
CA SER A 245 -11.88 26.26 -6.86
C SER A 245 -12.75 25.73 -8.00
N LEU A 246 -12.50 24.51 -8.49
CA LEU A 246 -13.34 23.86 -9.51
C LEU A 246 -14.79 23.69 -9.03
N MET A 247 -14.99 23.33 -7.77
CA MET A 247 -16.34 23.19 -7.21
C MET A 247 -17.04 24.53 -7.05
N LEU A 248 -16.31 25.60 -6.69
CA LEU A 248 -16.86 26.96 -6.65
C LEU A 248 -17.27 27.44 -8.05
N ILE A 249 -16.45 27.18 -9.08
CA ILE A 249 -16.82 27.48 -10.48
C ILE A 249 -18.13 26.78 -10.84
N ARG A 250 -18.20 25.47 -10.59
CA ARG A 250 -19.43 24.70 -10.87
C ARG A 250 -20.66 25.24 -10.12
N GLN A 251 -20.48 25.65 -8.87
CA GLN A 251 -21.55 26.27 -8.09
C GLN A 251 -21.99 27.62 -8.68
N ALA A 252 -21.03 28.46 -9.12
CA ALA A 252 -21.33 29.74 -9.77
C ALA A 252 -22.07 29.54 -11.10
N ASP A 253 -21.67 28.53 -11.88
CA ASP A 253 -22.36 28.15 -13.12
C ASP A 253 -23.81 27.72 -12.87
N LEU A 254 -24.06 26.89 -11.84
CA LEU A 254 -25.39 26.48 -11.45
C LEU A 254 -26.26 27.67 -11.03
N LYS A 255 -25.73 28.59 -10.22
CA LYS A 255 -26.43 29.83 -9.84
C LYS A 255 -26.75 30.69 -11.05
N THR A 256 -25.83 30.78 -12.03
CA THR A 256 -26.05 31.48 -13.28
C THR A 256 -27.17 30.85 -14.10
N GLU A 257 -27.21 29.55 -14.19
CA GLU A 257 -28.30 28.85 -14.87
C GLU A 257 -29.66 29.07 -14.18
N GLU A 258 -29.69 29.03 -12.84
CA GLU A 258 -30.90 29.32 -12.07
C GLU A 258 -31.34 30.77 -12.29
N PHE A 259 -30.44 31.75 -12.25
CA PHE A 259 -30.71 33.14 -12.57
C PHE A 259 -31.33 33.29 -13.95
N ASN A 260 -30.75 32.65 -14.98
CA ASN A 260 -31.21 32.74 -16.35
C ASN A 260 -32.61 32.10 -16.59
N LYS A 261 -32.98 31.13 -15.77
CA LYS A 261 -34.30 30.44 -15.83
C LYS A 261 -35.38 31.14 -15.00
N LYS A 262 -34.99 32.03 -14.07
CA LYS A 262 -35.89 32.68 -13.14
C LYS A 262 -36.60 33.89 -13.78
N SER A 263 -37.90 33.97 -13.57
CA SER A 263 -38.68 35.19 -13.86
C SER A 263 -38.66 36.10 -12.64
N PHE A 264 -38.28 37.37 -12.82
CA PHE A 264 -38.22 38.33 -11.73
C PHE A 264 -39.47 39.24 -11.71
N THR A 265 -39.95 39.53 -10.52
CA THR A 265 -41.13 40.39 -10.32
C THR A 265 -40.77 41.85 -10.22
N SER A 266 -39.51 42.20 -9.88
CA SER A 266 -39.00 43.56 -9.84
C SER A 266 -37.55 43.63 -10.27
N ARG A 267 -37.10 44.87 -10.55
CA ARG A 267 -35.72 45.14 -10.87
C ARG A 267 -34.79 44.89 -9.66
N GLU A 268 -35.28 45.28 -8.48
CA GLU A 268 -34.56 45.09 -7.23
C GLU A 268 -34.28 43.62 -6.96
N GLU A 269 -35.31 42.73 -7.18
CA GLU A 269 -35.18 41.30 -7.06
C GLU A 269 -34.12 40.72 -8.04
N ARG A 270 -34.15 41.18 -9.28
CA ARG A 270 -33.18 40.79 -10.31
C ARG A 270 -31.76 41.24 -9.96
N ASP A 271 -31.60 42.50 -9.56
CA ASP A 271 -30.29 43.07 -9.24
C ASP A 271 -29.69 42.39 -7.98
N ALA A 272 -30.52 42.00 -7.00
CA ALA A 272 -30.10 41.20 -5.84
C ALA A 272 -29.62 39.84 -6.26
N ALA A 273 -30.38 39.12 -7.10
CA ALA A 273 -30.01 37.80 -7.59
C ALA A 273 -28.73 37.84 -8.46
N MET A 274 -28.56 38.89 -9.28
CA MET A 274 -27.33 39.08 -10.07
C MET A 274 -26.12 39.31 -9.17
N LYS A 275 -26.26 40.05 -8.08
CA LYS A 275 -25.19 40.24 -7.11
C LYS A 275 -24.75 38.96 -6.44
N GLU A 276 -25.66 38.00 -6.18
CA GLU A 276 -25.33 36.67 -5.65
C GLU A 276 -24.53 35.83 -6.66
N VAL A 277 -24.83 35.96 -7.97
CA VAL A 277 -24.04 35.33 -9.05
C VAL A 277 -22.66 35.94 -9.12
N ASP A 278 -22.55 37.28 -9.14
CA ASP A 278 -21.26 37.99 -9.18
C ASP A 278 -20.40 37.61 -7.98
N GLN A 279 -20.96 37.54 -6.78
CA GLN A 279 -20.24 37.17 -5.59
C GLN A 279 -19.70 35.74 -5.68
N ALA A 280 -20.46 34.82 -6.26
CA ALA A 280 -20.01 33.43 -6.42
C ALA A 280 -18.75 33.33 -7.30
N TYR A 281 -18.62 34.16 -8.33
CA TYR A 281 -17.38 34.24 -9.14
C TYR A 281 -16.24 34.91 -8.41
N VAL A 282 -16.51 35.91 -7.56
CA VAL A 282 -15.47 36.56 -6.74
C VAL A 282 -14.88 35.60 -5.73
N ASP A 283 -15.71 34.74 -5.13
CA ASP A 283 -15.29 33.73 -4.11
C ASP A 283 -14.27 32.69 -4.65
N ILE A 284 -14.19 32.55 -5.98
CA ILE A 284 -13.24 31.64 -6.64
C ILE A 284 -11.80 32.18 -6.61
N LEU A 285 -11.62 33.49 -6.58
CA LEU A 285 -10.32 34.12 -6.81
C LEU A 285 -9.28 33.72 -5.75
N ALA A 286 -9.62 33.80 -4.49
CA ALA A 286 -8.65 33.54 -3.41
C ALA A 286 -8.08 32.12 -3.39
N PRO A 287 -8.88 31.02 -3.47
CA PRO A 287 -8.32 29.69 -3.52
C PRO A 287 -7.59 29.41 -4.85
N LEU A 288 -8.03 30.01 -5.98
CA LEU A 288 -7.37 29.84 -7.26
C LEU A 288 -5.99 30.52 -7.29
N GLU A 289 -5.86 31.70 -6.71
CA GLU A 289 -4.58 32.39 -6.54
C GLU A 289 -3.61 31.60 -5.69
N LYS A 290 -4.09 31.01 -4.58
CA LYS A 290 -3.28 30.12 -3.74
C LYS A 290 -2.81 28.88 -4.50
N ALA A 291 -3.67 28.26 -5.29
CA ALA A 291 -3.28 27.14 -6.15
C ALA A 291 -2.20 27.56 -7.16
N HIS A 292 -2.27 28.78 -7.71
CA HIS A 292 -1.26 29.27 -8.64
C HIS A 292 0.12 29.46 -7.99
N VAL A 293 0.15 29.93 -6.74
CA VAL A 293 1.40 30.17 -6.00
C VAL A 293 2.02 28.88 -5.46
N ALA A 294 1.21 27.88 -5.13
CA ALA A 294 1.67 26.59 -4.60
C ALA A 294 2.30 25.66 -5.66
N LYS A 295 2.26 26.01 -6.95
CA LYS A 295 2.81 25.26 -8.07
C LYS A 295 4.26 25.67 -8.37
#